data_08fafbaf69322c8cf1c331a921295c04
#
_entry.id   08fafbaf69322c8cf1c331a921295c04
#
_cell.length_a   1.000
_cell.length_b   1.000
_cell.length_c   1.000
_cell.angle_alpha   90.00
_cell.angle_beta   90.00
_cell.angle_gamma   90.00
#
_symmetry.space_group_name_H-M   'P 1'
#
loop_
_entity.id
_entity.type
_entity.pdbx_description
1 polymer ?
#
loop_
_entity_poly.entity_id
_entity_poly.type
_entity_poly.pdbx_seq_one_letter_code
_entity_poly.pdbx_strand_id
1 'polypeptide(L)'
;MELRTASSPRDVKTYDTQRLREEFLIDDLFRADDIKLVYSHIDRIITGSAVPVKGTLALTAGEELRAQYFLERRELGVINIGGKGKIAVDGVE
;
A
#
# COMPACT_ATOMS: atom_id res chain seq x y z
N MET A 1 2.12 -3.07 7.36
CA MET A 1 1.20 -2.21 6.59
C MET A 1 0.78 -1.03 7.46
N GLU A 2 0.88 0.15 6.91
CA GLU A 2 0.41 1.35 7.59
C GLU A 2 -1.10 1.49 7.46
N LEU A 3 -1.78 1.82 8.55
CA LEU A 3 -3.23 2.06 8.55
C LEU A 3 -3.50 3.55 8.64
N ARG A 4 -4.42 4.03 7.83
CA ARG A 4 -4.92 5.41 7.91
C ARG A 4 -6.43 5.42 7.99
N THR A 5 -6.95 6.02 9.05
CA THR A 5 -8.38 6.21 9.23
C THR A 5 -8.84 7.49 8.55
N ALA A 6 -10.13 7.56 8.24
CA ALA A 6 -10.68 8.76 7.63
C ALA A 6 -10.67 9.93 8.62
N SER A 7 -10.34 11.11 8.11
CA SER A 7 -10.45 12.36 8.89
C SER A 7 -11.81 13.01 8.67
N SER A 8 -12.36 13.58 9.74
CA SER A 8 -13.60 14.35 9.64
C SER A 8 -13.38 15.64 8.83
N PRO A 9 -14.26 15.97 7.88
CA PRO A 9 -14.16 17.25 7.17
C PRO A 9 -14.13 18.48 8.09
N ARG A 10 -14.78 18.40 9.22
CA ARG A 10 -14.75 19.47 10.22
C ARG A 10 -13.37 19.63 10.84
N ASP A 11 -12.74 18.51 11.19
CA ASP A 11 -11.44 18.53 11.84
C ASP A 11 -10.33 18.93 10.89
N VAL A 12 -10.41 18.53 9.62
CA VAL A 12 -9.41 18.85 8.59
C VAL A 12 -9.19 20.37 8.47
N LYS A 13 -10.22 21.15 8.67
CA LYS A 13 -10.12 22.62 8.62
C LYS A 13 -9.16 23.19 9.66
N THR A 14 -8.88 22.46 10.73
CA THR A 14 -7.98 22.87 11.81
C THR A 14 -6.57 22.32 11.67
N TYR A 15 -6.32 21.47 10.68
CA TYR A 15 -5.01 20.82 10.50
C TYR A 15 -3.98 21.81 9.97
N ASP A 16 -2.79 21.77 10.54
CA ASP A 16 -1.62 22.44 9.97
C ASP A 16 -1.04 21.65 8.80
N THR A 17 0.00 22.18 8.17
CA THR A 17 0.65 21.53 7.04
C THR A 17 1.19 20.15 7.41
N GLN A 18 1.81 20.02 8.57
CA GLN A 18 2.35 18.74 9.01
C GLN A 18 1.24 17.71 9.19
N ARG A 19 0.14 18.06 9.82
CA ARG A 19 -0.98 17.16 10.02
C ARG A 19 -1.63 16.75 8.71
N LEU A 20 -1.78 17.67 7.77
CA LEU A 20 -2.31 17.36 6.44
C LEU A 20 -1.42 16.36 5.70
N ARG A 21 -0.09 16.50 5.81
CA ARG A 21 0.83 15.55 5.21
C ARG A 21 0.73 14.16 5.84
N GLU A 22 0.63 14.10 7.15
CA GLU A 22 0.52 12.82 7.88
C GLU A 22 -0.78 12.07 7.53
N GLU A 23 -1.87 12.80 7.39
CA GLU A 23 -3.19 12.20 7.14
C GLU A 23 -3.41 11.83 5.67
N PHE A 24 -2.91 12.62 4.73
CA PHE A 24 -3.28 12.50 3.33
C PHE A 24 -2.16 12.19 2.37
N LEU A 25 -0.89 12.40 2.74
CA LEU A 25 0.23 12.19 1.85
C LEU A 25 0.93 10.87 2.11
N ILE A 26 1.26 10.16 1.05
CA ILE A 26 2.17 9.02 1.09
C ILE A 26 3.44 9.46 0.39
N ASP A 27 4.46 9.84 1.15
CA ASP A 27 5.67 10.49 0.63
C ASP A 27 6.90 9.59 0.55
N ASP A 28 6.85 8.42 1.16
CA ASP A 28 7.97 7.49 1.21
C ASP A 28 7.52 6.12 0.68
N LEU A 29 7.06 6.11 -0.57
CA LEU A 29 6.40 4.95 -1.15
C LEU A 29 7.39 3.95 -1.72
N PHE A 30 8.42 4.42 -2.43
CA PHE A 30 9.34 3.54 -3.16
C PHE A 30 10.62 3.31 -2.37
N ARG A 31 10.78 2.10 -1.83
CA ARG A 31 11.98 1.67 -1.11
C ARG A 31 12.53 0.41 -1.73
N ALA A 32 13.85 0.39 -2.00
CA ALA A 32 14.51 -0.77 -2.58
C ALA A 32 14.33 -2.02 -1.70
N ASP A 33 14.02 -3.13 -2.34
CA ASP A 33 13.84 -4.45 -1.73
C ASP A 33 12.77 -4.49 -0.64
N ASP A 34 11.76 -3.64 -0.78
CA ASP A 34 10.68 -3.57 0.18
C ASP A 34 9.32 -3.47 -0.53
N ILE A 35 8.30 -3.92 0.18
CA ILE A 35 6.90 -3.69 -0.18
C ILE A 35 6.32 -2.75 0.87
N LYS A 36 5.96 -1.55 0.46
CA LYS A 36 5.29 -0.60 1.33
C LYS A 36 3.82 -0.53 0.98
N LEU A 37 2.96 -0.73 1.97
CA LEU A 37 1.51 -0.70 1.80
C LEU A 37 0.90 0.28 2.79
N VAL A 38 -0.02 1.08 2.30
CA VAL A 38 -0.83 1.98 3.12
C VAL A 38 -2.30 1.62 2.92
N TYR A 39 -2.94 1.19 3.97
CA TYR A 39 -4.36 0.85 3.98
C TYR A 39 -5.15 2.08 4.43
N SER A 40 -5.83 2.71 3.50
CA SER A 40 -6.72 3.82 3.80
C SER A 40 -8.13 3.31 4.04
N HIS A 41 -8.71 3.71 5.15
CA HIS A 41 -10.10 3.41 5.45
C HIS A 41 -11.08 4.36 4.75
N ILE A 42 -10.58 5.31 3.99
CA ILE A 42 -11.38 6.02 2.99
C ILE A 42 -11.50 5.07 1.80
N ASP A 43 -12.69 4.62 1.48
CA ASP A 43 -12.99 3.67 0.39
C ASP A 43 -12.26 2.32 0.48
N ARG A 44 -11.64 2.02 1.61
CA ARG A 44 -10.97 0.74 1.88
C ARG A 44 -9.97 0.34 0.80
N ILE A 45 -9.21 1.28 0.31
CA ILE A 45 -8.18 1.06 -0.70
C ILE A 45 -6.80 0.87 -0.04
N ILE A 46 -6.01 -0.04 -0.58
CA ILE A 46 -4.61 -0.19 -0.24
C ILE A 46 -3.79 0.34 -1.40
N THR A 47 -2.94 1.31 -1.12
CA THR A 47 -1.98 1.85 -2.08
C THR A 47 -0.59 1.44 -1.66
N GLY A 48 0.21 0.99 -2.59
CA GLY A 48 1.53 0.53 -2.23
C GLY A 48 2.52 0.50 -3.37
N SER A 49 3.72 0.08 -3.04
CA SER A 49 4.79 -0.16 -4.00
C SER A 49 5.56 -1.43 -3.66
N ALA A 50 6.15 -2.01 -4.69
CA ALA A 50 7.14 -3.05 -4.55
C ALA A 50 8.33 -2.69 -5.42
N VAL A 51 9.53 -2.70 -4.84
CA VAL A 51 10.77 -2.35 -5.55
C VAL A 51 11.78 -3.50 -5.39
N PRO A 52 11.59 -4.63 -6.09
CA PRO A 52 12.53 -5.75 -5.99
C PRO A 52 13.81 -5.40 -6.76
N VAL A 53 14.93 -5.34 -6.06
CA VAL A 53 16.25 -5.04 -6.63
C VAL A 53 17.16 -6.26 -6.52
N LYS A 54 17.30 -6.83 -5.33
CA LYS A 54 18.21 -7.95 -5.08
C LYS A 54 17.53 -9.30 -5.16
N GLY A 55 16.23 -9.37 -5.03
CA GLY A 55 15.53 -10.65 -5.03
C GLY A 55 14.03 -10.48 -5.19
N THR A 56 13.32 -11.58 -5.05
CA THR A 56 11.87 -11.61 -5.16
C THR A 56 11.22 -11.12 -3.86
N LEU A 57 10.20 -10.29 -3.99
CA LEU A 57 9.37 -9.86 -2.87
C LEU A 57 8.04 -10.63 -2.91
N ALA A 58 7.56 -11.02 -1.75
CA ALA A 58 6.29 -11.74 -1.63
C ALA A 58 5.24 -10.83 -1.00
N LEU A 59 4.07 -10.77 -1.62
CA LEU A 59 2.93 -10.06 -1.07
C LEU A 59 2.17 -11.00 -0.14
N THR A 60 2.15 -10.68 1.14
CA THR A 60 1.49 -11.49 2.16
C THR A 60 0.39 -10.70 2.85
N ALA A 61 -0.61 -11.41 3.35
CA ALA A 61 -1.66 -10.80 4.14
C ALA A 61 -1.14 -10.49 5.55
N GLY A 62 -1.25 -9.23 5.96
CA GLY A 62 -1.01 -8.84 7.34
C GLY A 62 -2.25 -9.12 8.20
N GLU A 63 -2.09 -8.97 9.52
CA GLU A 63 -3.19 -9.17 10.47
C GLU A 63 -4.38 -8.25 10.17
N GLU A 64 -4.11 -7.08 9.62
CA GLU A 64 -5.09 -6.05 9.31
C GLU A 64 -6.15 -6.52 8.31
N LEU A 65 -5.80 -7.44 7.42
CA LEU A 65 -6.73 -7.94 6.41
C LEU A 65 -7.58 -9.10 6.91
N ARG A 66 -7.16 -9.77 7.98
CA ARG A 66 -7.83 -10.96 8.50
C ARG A 66 -8.16 -11.98 7.41
N ALA A 67 -7.19 -12.22 6.54
CA ALA A 67 -7.28 -13.11 5.40
C ALA A 67 -6.11 -14.09 5.42
N GLN A 68 -6.30 -15.27 4.82
CA GLN A 68 -5.24 -16.27 4.72
C GLN A 68 -4.19 -15.86 3.69
N TYR A 69 -4.61 -15.19 2.63
CA TYR A 69 -3.73 -14.64 1.61
C TYR A 69 -4.25 -13.28 1.17
N PHE A 70 -3.37 -12.47 0.58
CA PHE A 70 -3.64 -11.06 0.32
C PHE A 70 -4.88 -10.82 -0.55
N LEU A 71 -5.06 -11.61 -1.60
CA LEU A 71 -6.14 -11.43 -2.56
C LEU A 71 -7.37 -12.32 -2.28
N GLU A 72 -7.51 -12.84 -1.07
CA GLU A 72 -8.68 -13.66 -0.71
C GLU A 72 -10.00 -12.95 -1.00
N ARG A 73 -10.06 -11.64 -0.73
CA ARG A 73 -11.27 -10.82 -0.90
C ARG A 73 -11.00 -9.52 -1.65
N ARG A 74 -9.87 -9.46 -2.38
CA ARG A 74 -9.42 -8.22 -3.01
C ARG A 74 -8.90 -8.50 -4.40
N GLU A 75 -8.89 -7.46 -5.21
CA GLU A 75 -8.21 -7.44 -6.50
C GLU A 75 -6.95 -6.59 -6.41
N LEU A 76 -5.98 -6.89 -7.23
CA LEU A 76 -4.73 -6.16 -7.31
C LEU A 76 -4.55 -5.58 -8.72
N GLY A 77 -4.40 -4.29 -8.80
CA GLY A 77 -3.94 -3.62 -10.01
C GLY A 77 -2.46 -3.27 -9.86
N VAL A 78 -1.69 -3.47 -10.91
CA VAL A 78 -0.26 -3.15 -10.91
C VAL A 78 0.06 -2.25 -12.09
N ILE A 79 0.75 -1.14 -11.81
CA ILE A 79 1.29 -0.25 -12.83
C ILE A 79 2.80 -0.28 -12.71
N ASN A 80 3.48 -0.73 -13.77
CA ASN A 80 4.93 -0.74 -13.79
C ASN A 80 5.45 0.63 -14.23
N ILE A 81 6.17 1.30 -13.35
CA ILE A 81 6.78 2.61 -13.61
C ILE A 81 8.30 2.57 -13.61
N GLY A 82 8.88 1.39 -13.50
CA GLY A 82 10.33 1.19 -13.45
C GLY A 82 10.83 0.32 -14.59
N GLY A 83 11.87 -0.44 -14.32
CA GLY A 83 12.45 -1.38 -15.27
C GLY A 83 11.58 -2.62 -15.47
N LYS A 84 12.07 -3.55 -16.27
CA LYS A 84 11.38 -4.82 -16.51
C LYS A 84 11.26 -5.62 -15.23
N GLY A 85 10.11 -6.21 -15.01
CA GLY A 85 9.86 -7.05 -13.85
C GLY A 85 8.92 -8.19 -14.20
N LYS A 86 8.72 -9.05 -13.22
CA LYS A 86 7.82 -10.20 -13.33
C LYS A 86 6.90 -10.25 -12.13
N ILE A 87 5.70 -10.71 -12.37
CA ILE A 87 4.72 -10.97 -11.31
C ILE A 87 4.27 -12.40 -11.46
N ALA A 88 4.31 -13.15 -10.37
CA ALA A 88 3.82 -14.52 -10.33
C ALA A 88 2.67 -14.62 -9.32
N VAL A 89 1.64 -15.36 -9.69
CA VAL A 89 0.51 -15.66 -8.83
C VAL A 89 0.39 -17.18 -8.76
N ASP A 90 0.47 -17.72 -7.56
CA ASP A 90 0.44 -19.18 -7.32
C ASP A 90 1.46 -19.93 -8.19
N GLY A 91 2.66 -19.35 -8.32
CA GLY A 91 3.74 -19.92 -9.11
C GLY A 91 3.64 -19.72 -10.63
N VAL A 92 2.62 -19.01 -11.10
CA VAL A 92 2.42 -18.72 -12.53
C VAL A 92 2.76 -17.27 -12.83
N GLU A 93 3.75 -17.05 -13.69
CA GLU A 93 4.12 -15.70 -14.15
C GLU A 93 3.09 -15.09 -15.10
#